data_03d8d7f9b1417cfb5c5c205321a5d970
#
_entry.id   03d8d7f9b1417cfb5c5c205321a5d970
#
_cell.length_a   1.000
_cell.length_b   1.000
_cell.length_c   1.000
_cell.angle_alpha   90.00
_cell.angle_beta   90.00
_cell.angle_gamma   90.00
#
_symmetry.space_group_name_H-M   'P 1'
#
loop_
_entity.id
_entity.type
_entity.pdbx_description
1 polymer ?
#
loop_
_entity_poly.entity_id
_entity_poly.type
_entity_poly.pdbx_seq_one_letter_code
_entity_poly.pdbx_strand_id
1 'polypeptide(L)'
;MKKTSFTLPTENDPVFIIAEIGKNFIETEDERPQEEYLENAKELIRLAYESGADAVKFQTHEVEDEQLPVHIVAPHFKGADRHAWVTRNTKITPTSFFKELKEYAEQLGIIFFSTPMSRKAAEKLDSLGMPLWKIGSGDIHDHVLLDFVAKTGLPTIISTGMTSVEELDRTVSYLQDNKISTAVLYCVSQYPAPKEAFNLSTITRFKNRYPHATIGFSDHSHGNEVALVAVKLGARIIEKHFSRDRELWGSDHKTSLIPEEFADMVRLIRAGEYQDVDATPYLGDTKRELEGATSEFRPYFNKTLVAGHDLPKGHVITMDDIYAMRPRMAGGEFDSHQTDELIGKKLSSALKKYDAFATTHLRQ
;
A
#
# COMPACT_ATOMS: atom_id res chain seq x y z
N MET A 1 17.61 20.16 -3.57
CA MET A 1 16.24 20.57 -3.21
C MET A 1 16.05 20.34 -1.72
N LYS A 2 15.45 21.28 -0.96
CA LYS A 2 15.10 21.02 0.43
C LYS A 2 14.02 19.94 0.46
N LYS A 3 14.28 18.77 1.10
CA LYS A 3 13.24 17.80 1.41
C LYS A 3 12.16 18.57 2.20
N THR A 4 10.99 18.73 1.63
CA THR A 4 9.80 19.21 2.37
C THR A 4 9.53 18.16 3.43
N SER A 5 9.76 18.47 4.70
CA SER A 5 9.56 17.53 5.80
C SER A 5 8.05 17.41 6.03
N PHE A 6 7.45 16.32 5.54
CA PHE A 6 6.10 15.94 5.93
C PHE A 6 6.11 15.42 7.37
N THR A 7 5.10 15.80 8.14
CA THR A 7 4.90 15.30 9.51
C THR A 7 3.54 14.62 9.56
N LEU A 8 3.49 13.42 10.13
CA LEU A 8 2.22 12.71 10.34
C LEU A 8 1.33 13.50 11.31
N PRO A 9 0.00 13.55 11.05
CA PRO A 9 -0.92 14.30 11.90
C PRO A 9 -0.99 13.71 13.30
N THR A 10 -1.09 14.59 14.28
CA THR A 10 -1.36 14.28 15.69
C THR A 10 -2.86 14.34 16.00
N GLU A 11 -3.24 14.08 17.24
CA GLU A 11 -4.65 14.19 17.67
C GLU A 11 -5.22 15.63 17.56
N ASN A 12 -4.35 16.62 17.60
CA ASN A 12 -4.75 18.04 17.56
C ASN A 12 -4.77 18.63 16.12
N ASP A 13 -4.23 17.91 15.17
CA ASP A 13 -4.19 18.36 13.78
C ASP A 13 -5.51 18.03 13.06
N PRO A 14 -5.86 18.70 11.96
CA PRO A 14 -6.92 18.27 11.07
C PRO A 14 -6.73 16.84 10.58
N VAL A 15 -7.82 16.14 10.30
CA VAL A 15 -7.76 14.81 9.68
C VAL A 15 -7.08 14.92 8.32
N PHE A 16 -6.05 14.11 8.06
CA PHE A 16 -5.35 14.05 6.78
C PHE A 16 -6.11 13.13 5.82
N ILE A 17 -6.60 13.66 4.72
CA ILE A 17 -7.47 12.96 3.78
C ILE A 17 -6.72 12.67 2.48
N ILE A 18 -6.58 11.40 2.15
CA ILE A 18 -5.83 10.88 1.01
C ILE A 18 -6.82 10.36 -0.04
N ALA A 19 -6.79 10.96 -1.23
CA ALA A 19 -7.45 10.41 -2.40
C ALA A 19 -6.55 9.31 -3.02
N GLU A 20 -6.94 8.06 -2.86
CA GLU A 20 -6.26 6.92 -3.49
C GLU A 20 -6.71 6.78 -4.94
N ILE A 21 -5.92 7.32 -5.85
CA ILE A 21 -6.11 7.17 -7.29
C ILE A 21 -5.63 5.78 -7.74
N GLY A 22 -4.58 5.28 -7.08
CA GLY A 22 -4.04 3.95 -7.40
C GLY A 22 -3.68 3.82 -8.88
N LYS A 23 -4.46 3.05 -9.60
CA LYS A 23 -4.36 2.83 -11.05
C LYS A 23 -5.62 3.25 -11.80
N ASN A 24 -6.51 4.02 -11.21
CA ASN A 24 -7.76 4.47 -11.82
C ASN A 24 -7.60 5.42 -13.01
N PHE A 25 -6.37 5.79 -13.36
CA PHE A 25 -6.05 6.45 -14.63
C PHE A 25 -6.01 5.47 -15.82
N ILE A 26 -6.05 4.14 -15.57
CA ILE A 26 -6.18 3.09 -16.57
C ILE A 26 -7.67 2.74 -16.68
N GLU A 27 -8.34 3.32 -17.65
CA GLU A 27 -9.80 3.31 -17.73
C GLU A 27 -10.34 2.29 -18.75
N THR A 28 -9.43 1.62 -19.48
CA THR A 28 -9.78 0.66 -20.54
C THR A 28 -8.91 -0.59 -20.47
N GLU A 29 -9.45 -1.72 -20.92
CA GLU A 29 -8.69 -2.96 -21.07
C GLU A 29 -7.61 -2.85 -22.13
N ASP A 30 -7.90 -2.17 -23.24
CA ASP A 30 -6.97 -1.94 -24.32
C ASP A 30 -5.78 -1.06 -23.90
N GLU A 31 -4.59 -1.36 -24.39
CA GLU A 31 -3.44 -0.47 -24.25
C GLU A 31 -3.67 0.84 -25.01
N ARG A 32 -3.31 1.95 -24.37
CA ARG A 32 -3.39 3.30 -24.92
C ARG A 32 -2.00 3.93 -24.97
N PRO A 33 -1.79 5.02 -25.72
CA PRO A 33 -0.59 5.83 -25.64
C PRO A 33 -0.33 6.30 -24.20
N GLN A 34 0.94 6.41 -23.80
CA GLN A 34 1.33 6.84 -22.46
C GLN A 34 0.78 8.22 -22.11
N GLU A 35 0.69 9.11 -23.09
CA GLU A 35 0.17 10.47 -22.95
C GLU A 35 -1.29 10.48 -22.48
N GLU A 36 -2.12 9.53 -22.95
CA GLU A 36 -3.51 9.41 -22.52
C GLU A 36 -3.61 9.02 -21.03
N TYR A 37 -2.79 8.06 -20.57
CA TYR A 37 -2.72 7.71 -19.17
C TYR A 37 -2.23 8.86 -18.29
N LEU A 38 -1.29 9.65 -18.80
CA LEU A 38 -0.75 10.81 -18.10
C LEU A 38 -1.82 11.90 -17.92
N GLU A 39 -2.57 12.20 -18.97
CA GLU A 39 -3.65 13.19 -18.91
C GLU A 39 -4.81 12.72 -18.01
N ASN A 40 -5.20 11.45 -18.07
CA ASN A 40 -6.20 10.88 -17.15
C ASN A 40 -5.74 10.99 -15.69
N ALA A 41 -4.45 10.71 -15.42
CA ALA A 41 -3.89 10.81 -14.07
C ALA A 41 -3.84 12.26 -13.57
N LYS A 42 -3.47 13.23 -14.43
CA LYS A 42 -3.50 14.65 -14.10
C LYS A 42 -4.93 15.13 -13.82
N GLU A 43 -5.89 14.69 -14.62
CA GLU A 43 -7.30 15.03 -14.41
C GLU A 43 -7.81 14.50 -13.06
N LEU A 44 -7.45 13.26 -12.67
CA LEU A 44 -7.81 12.72 -11.36
C LEU A 44 -7.13 13.51 -10.21
N ILE A 45 -5.88 13.96 -10.38
CA ILE A 45 -5.22 14.83 -9.39
C ILE A 45 -5.98 16.16 -9.25
N ARG A 46 -6.36 16.79 -10.37
CA ARG A 46 -7.13 18.05 -10.37
C ARG A 46 -8.46 17.89 -9.65
N LEU A 47 -9.22 16.84 -9.99
CA LEU A 47 -10.52 16.55 -9.37
C LEU A 47 -10.39 16.26 -7.87
N ALA A 48 -9.36 15.52 -7.44
CA ALA A 48 -9.09 15.26 -6.03
C ALA A 48 -8.74 16.55 -5.26
N TYR A 49 -7.93 17.40 -5.85
CA TYR A 49 -7.63 18.74 -5.29
C TYR A 49 -8.89 19.59 -5.14
N GLU A 50 -9.72 19.69 -6.18
CA GLU A 50 -10.98 20.44 -6.16
C GLU A 50 -12.00 19.86 -5.16
N SER A 51 -11.94 18.55 -4.91
CA SER A 51 -12.74 17.87 -3.89
C SER A 51 -12.21 18.06 -2.46
N GLY A 52 -11.08 18.77 -2.28
CA GLY A 52 -10.52 19.12 -0.98
C GLY A 52 -9.65 18.03 -0.33
N ALA A 53 -9.11 17.08 -1.10
CA ALA A 53 -8.10 16.15 -0.62
C ALA A 53 -6.82 16.88 -0.18
N ASP A 54 -6.17 16.42 0.89
CA ASP A 54 -4.86 16.90 1.33
C ASP A 54 -3.72 16.27 0.49
N ALA A 55 -3.95 15.06 0.01
CA ALA A 55 -2.98 14.34 -0.79
C ALA A 55 -3.63 13.44 -1.83
N VAL A 56 -2.88 13.16 -2.90
CA VAL A 56 -3.17 12.11 -3.87
C VAL A 56 -2.15 11.01 -3.76
N LYS A 57 -2.62 9.75 -3.85
CA LYS A 57 -1.77 8.57 -3.79
C LYS A 57 -1.95 7.70 -5.03
N PHE A 58 -0.84 7.21 -5.54
CA PHE A 58 -0.77 6.26 -6.65
C PHE A 58 -0.18 4.92 -6.20
N GLN A 59 -0.03 3.98 -7.12
CA GLN A 59 0.65 2.71 -6.94
C GLN A 59 1.75 2.58 -7.99
N THR A 60 2.95 2.20 -7.55
CA THR A 60 4.12 2.06 -8.42
C THR A 60 4.57 0.62 -8.45
N HIS A 61 4.62 0.06 -9.65
CA HIS A 61 5.02 -1.32 -9.92
C HIS A 61 6.38 -1.38 -10.61
N GLU A 62 7.17 -2.40 -10.25
CA GLU A 62 8.35 -2.86 -10.96
C GLU A 62 8.31 -4.38 -11.06
N VAL A 63 7.94 -4.89 -12.24
CA VAL A 63 7.70 -6.32 -12.44
C VAL A 63 8.89 -7.19 -12.07
N GLU A 64 10.11 -6.67 -12.23
CA GLU A 64 11.35 -7.41 -12.06
C GLU A 64 11.56 -7.96 -10.65
N ASP A 65 11.15 -7.24 -9.62
CA ASP A 65 11.33 -7.63 -8.21
C ASP A 65 10.01 -7.70 -7.42
N GLU A 66 8.87 -7.56 -8.13
CA GLU A 66 7.55 -7.62 -7.51
C GLU A 66 6.84 -8.95 -7.80
N GLN A 67 6.78 -9.36 -9.07
CA GLN A 67 5.89 -10.42 -9.54
C GLN A 67 6.67 -11.52 -10.25
N LEU A 68 6.60 -12.75 -9.74
CA LEU A 68 7.18 -13.92 -10.43
C LEU A 68 6.52 -14.13 -11.80
N PRO A 69 7.28 -14.61 -12.80
CA PRO A 69 6.77 -14.87 -14.14
C PRO A 69 5.91 -16.15 -14.20
N VAL A 70 4.85 -16.18 -13.39
CA VAL A 70 3.89 -17.28 -13.31
C VAL A 70 2.50 -16.78 -13.64
N HIS A 71 1.74 -17.57 -14.41
CA HIS A 71 0.38 -17.24 -14.75
C HIS A 71 -0.52 -17.40 -13.51
N ILE A 72 -1.17 -16.31 -13.09
CA ILE A 72 -2.09 -16.32 -11.96
C ILE A 72 -3.15 -15.22 -12.11
N VAL A 73 -4.39 -15.57 -11.79
CA VAL A 73 -5.52 -14.65 -11.79
C VAL A 73 -6.00 -14.47 -10.35
N ALA A 74 -5.99 -13.22 -9.88
CA ALA A 74 -6.46 -12.90 -8.53
C ALA A 74 -8.00 -12.87 -8.47
N PRO A 75 -8.63 -13.28 -7.34
CA PRO A 75 -10.08 -13.42 -7.23
C PRO A 75 -10.86 -12.14 -7.52
N HIS A 76 -10.32 -10.97 -7.14
CA HIS A 76 -10.99 -9.67 -7.30
C HIS A 76 -10.84 -9.05 -8.69
N PHE A 77 -9.95 -9.57 -9.53
CA PHE A 77 -9.70 -9.05 -10.87
C PHE A 77 -9.53 -10.20 -11.88
N LYS A 78 -10.66 -10.85 -12.21
CA LYS A 78 -10.69 -12.07 -13.04
C LYS A 78 -10.32 -11.85 -14.50
N GLY A 79 -10.26 -10.61 -14.97
CA GLY A 79 -9.99 -10.27 -16.36
C GLY A 79 -8.52 -10.23 -16.76
N ALA A 80 -7.57 -10.40 -15.84
CA ALA A 80 -6.16 -10.25 -16.15
C ALA A 80 -5.26 -11.22 -15.39
N ASP A 81 -4.27 -11.77 -16.10
CA ASP A 81 -3.10 -12.41 -15.49
C ASP A 81 -2.28 -11.38 -14.71
N ARG A 82 -1.92 -11.70 -13.47
CA ARG A 82 -1.20 -10.78 -12.58
C ARG A 82 0.16 -10.35 -13.12
N HIS A 83 0.94 -11.29 -13.67
CA HIS A 83 2.25 -10.94 -14.23
C HIS A 83 2.11 -10.00 -15.44
N ALA A 84 1.17 -10.29 -16.35
CA ALA A 84 0.89 -9.43 -17.50
C ALA A 84 0.41 -8.04 -17.04
N TRP A 85 -0.48 -7.99 -16.03
CA TRP A 85 -0.98 -6.73 -15.47
C TRP A 85 0.14 -5.88 -14.85
N VAL A 86 1.01 -6.46 -14.02
CA VAL A 86 2.14 -5.75 -13.42
C VAL A 86 3.14 -5.30 -14.47
N THR A 87 3.41 -6.15 -15.48
CA THR A 87 4.28 -5.80 -16.64
C THR A 87 3.73 -4.59 -17.39
N ARG A 88 2.42 -4.58 -17.71
CA ARG A 88 1.77 -3.42 -18.34
C ARG A 88 1.94 -2.17 -17.48
N ASN A 89 1.67 -2.25 -16.19
CA ASN A 89 1.81 -1.10 -15.28
C ASN A 89 3.24 -0.56 -15.26
N THR A 90 4.24 -1.44 -15.11
CA THR A 90 5.66 -1.04 -15.14
C THR A 90 6.01 -0.28 -16.44
N LYS A 91 5.54 -0.82 -17.59
CA LYS A 91 5.81 -0.25 -18.91
C LYS A 91 5.21 1.15 -19.09
N ILE A 92 3.94 1.34 -18.69
CA ILE A 92 3.21 2.60 -18.94
C ILE A 92 3.53 3.69 -17.90
N THR A 93 4.17 3.35 -16.79
CA THR A 93 4.53 4.31 -15.73
C THR A 93 6.04 4.38 -15.47
N PRO A 94 6.86 4.83 -16.45
CA PRO A 94 8.28 5.06 -16.23
C PRO A 94 8.49 6.17 -15.18
N THR A 95 9.74 6.39 -14.75
CA THR A 95 10.07 7.43 -13.76
C THR A 95 9.58 8.82 -14.18
N SER A 96 9.65 9.14 -15.50
CA SER A 96 9.17 10.42 -16.04
C SER A 96 7.67 10.63 -15.82
N PHE A 97 6.85 9.57 -15.91
CA PHE A 97 5.41 9.64 -15.64
C PHE A 97 5.14 10.16 -14.21
N PHE A 98 5.74 9.54 -13.19
CA PHE A 98 5.57 9.98 -11.80
C PHE A 98 6.19 11.35 -11.52
N LYS A 99 7.28 11.69 -12.22
CA LYS A 99 7.89 13.02 -12.13
C LYS A 99 6.91 14.10 -12.58
N GLU A 100 6.28 13.93 -13.74
CA GLU A 100 5.32 14.89 -14.28
C GLU A 100 4.07 15.02 -13.39
N LEU A 101 3.56 13.90 -12.86
CA LEU A 101 2.42 13.93 -11.92
C LEU A 101 2.77 14.67 -10.63
N LYS A 102 3.97 14.43 -10.08
CA LYS A 102 4.45 15.12 -8.89
C LYS A 102 4.57 16.64 -9.14
N GLU A 103 5.19 17.03 -10.24
CA GLU A 103 5.34 18.44 -10.62
C GLU A 103 3.96 19.11 -10.81
N TYR A 104 2.99 18.40 -11.40
CA TYR A 104 1.63 18.92 -11.56
C TYR A 104 0.90 19.04 -10.21
N ALA A 105 1.01 18.07 -9.33
CA ALA A 105 0.43 18.12 -7.99
C ALA A 105 1.04 19.28 -7.15
N GLU A 106 2.36 19.47 -7.24
CA GLU A 106 3.05 20.58 -6.58
C GLU A 106 2.56 21.97 -7.09
N GLN A 107 2.26 22.10 -8.38
CA GLN A 107 1.69 23.33 -8.95
C GLN A 107 0.30 23.63 -8.39
N LEU A 108 -0.51 22.60 -8.14
CA LEU A 108 -1.83 22.73 -7.51
C LEU A 108 -1.73 22.96 -5.99
N GLY A 109 -0.62 22.59 -5.36
CA GLY A 109 -0.43 22.68 -3.90
C GLY A 109 -0.97 21.46 -3.14
N ILE A 110 -1.19 20.33 -3.81
CA ILE A 110 -1.60 19.06 -3.19
C ILE A 110 -0.39 18.12 -3.00
N ILE A 111 -0.36 17.39 -1.89
CA ILE A 111 0.71 16.44 -1.62
C ILE A 111 0.61 15.24 -2.56
N PHE A 112 1.72 14.88 -3.20
CA PHE A 112 1.83 13.71 -4.08
C PHE A 112 2.74 12.65 -3.46
N PHE A 113 2.27 11.40 -3.44
CA PHE A 113 3.10 10.23 -3.12
C PHE A 113 2.54 8.97 -3.78
N SER A 114 3.28 7.87 -3.68
CA SER A 114 2.86 6.60 -4.28
C SER A 114 3.26 5.43 -3.38
N THR A 115 2.47 4.36 -3.41
CA THR A 115 2.77 3.08 -2.76
C THR A 115 3.75 2.31 -3.65
N PRO A 116 5.01 2.08 -3.25
CA PRO A 116 5.88 1.15 -3.93
C PRO A 116 5.43 -0.29 -3.65
N MET A 117 5.36 -1.10 -4.70
CA MET A 117 4.97 -2.51 -4.59
C MET A 117 6.19 -3.44 -4.48
N SER A 118 7.41 -2.87 -4.49
CA SER A 118 8.68 -3.58 -4.36
C SER A 118 9.80 -2.60 -4.00
N ARG A 119 11.00 -3.13 -3.71
CA ARG A 119 12.19 -2.30 -3.45
C ARG A 119 12.58 -1.45 -4.65
N LYS A 120 12.59 -2.00 -5.87
CA LYS A 120 12.91 -1.22 -7.09
C LYS A 120 11.88 -0.12 -7.35
N ALA A 121 10.61 -0.39 -7.08
CA ALA A 121 9.59 0.65 -7.12
C ALA A 121 9.85 1.77 -6.09
N ALA A 122 10.32 1.43 -4.89
CA ALA A 122 10.70 2.42 -3.89
C ALA A 122 11.95 3.21 -4.32
N GLU A 123 12.97 2.56 -4.87
CA GLU A 123 14.17 3.22 -5.43
C GLU A 123 13.80 4.23 -6.54
N LYS A 124 12.89 3.84 -7.44
CA LYS A 124 12.34 4.73 -8.48
C LYS A 124 11.71 5.98 -7.85
N LEU A 125 10.85 5.81 -6.85
CA LEU A 125 10.15 6.91 -6.17
C LEU A 125 11.08 7.77 -5.32
N ASP A 126 12.08 7.19 -4.62
CA ASP A 126 13.06 7.94 -3.83
C ASP A 126 13.85 8.91 -4.69
N SER A 127 14.18 8.51 -5.94
CA SER A 127 14.86 9.38 -6.91
C SER A 127 14.07 10.66 -7.23
N LEU A 128 12.77 10.66 -7.00
CA LEU A 128 11.87 11.80 -7.20
C LEU A 128 11.63 12.62 -5.92
N GLY A 129 12.15 12.17 -4.77
CA GLY A 129 12.01 12.88 -3.49
C GLY A 129 10.58 12.85 -2.96
N MET A 130 10.05 11.67 -2.68
CA MET A 130 8.75 11.51 -2.03
C MET A 130 8.77 12.10 -0.62
N PRO A 131 7.66 12.72 -0.14
CA PRO A 131 7.61 13.30 1.20
C PRO A 131 7.40 12.27 2.31
N LEU A 132 6.82 11.12 1.99
CA LEU A 132 6.49 10.02 2.89
C LEU A 132 6.38 8.71 2.11
N TRP A 133 6.32 7.58 2.84
CA TRP A 133 6.07 6.28 2.28
C TRP A 133 4.68 5.74 2.63
N LYS A 134 4.11 4.95 1.72
CA LYS A 134 2.95 4.11 1.99
C LYS A 134 3.31 2.66 1.71
N ILE A 135 3.07 1.79 2.67
CA ILE A 135 3.19 0.34 2.53
C ILE A 135 1.79 -0.25 2.47
N GLY A 136 1.49 -0.92 1.39
CA GLY A 136 0.20 -1.59 1.18
C GLY A 136 0.03 -2.82 2.07
N SER A 137 -1.21 -3.26 2.26
CA SER A 137 -1.54 -4.44 3.08
C SER A 137 -0.80 -5.72 2.65
N GLY A 138 -0.59 -5.90 1.34
CA GLY A 138 0.14 -7.06 0.80
C GLY A 138 1.65 -7.01 0.99
N ASP A 139 2.20 -5.86 1.38
CA ASP A 139 3.64 -5.61 1.50
C ASP A 139 4.08 -5.32 2.94
N ILE A 140 3.17 -5.41 3.91
CA ILE A 140 3.45 -5.09 5.31
C ILE A 140 4.54 -6.00 5.94
N HIS A 141 4.75 -7.17 5.35
CA HIS A 141 5.78 -8.16 5.78
C HIS A 141 7.00 -8.17 4.87
N ASP A 142 7.07 -7.33 3.87
CA ASP A 142 8.19 -7.29 2.93
C ASP A 142 9.39 -6.58 3.56
N HIS A 143 10.23 -7.33 4.26
CA HIS A 143 11.42 -6.78 4.90
C HIS A 143 12.50 -6.30 3.90
N VAL A 144 12.46 -6.76 2.65
CA VAL A 144 13.32 -6.22 1.59
C VAL A 144 12.94 -4.78 1.25
N LEU A 145 11.62 -4.51 1.16
CA LEU A 145 11.09 -3.16 0.97
C LEU A 145 11.22 -2.31 2.24
N LEU A 146 10.87 -2.87 3.40
CA LEU A 146 10.91 -2.15 4.69
C LEU A 146 12.32 -1.72 5.06
N ASP A 147 13.36 -2.52 4.79
CA ASP A 147 14.76 -2.17 5.00
C ASP A 147 15.17 -0.94 4.15
N PHE A 148 14.75 -0.90 2.89
CA PHE A 148 14.98 0.26 2.04
C PHE A 148 14.27 1.50 2.58
N VAL A 149 12.98 1.38 2.89
CA VAL A 149 12.15 2.48 3.40
C VAL A 149 12.72 3.04 4.71
N ALA A 150 13.11 2.17 5.64
CA ALA A 150 13.69 2.57 6.92
C ALA A 150 14.99 3.39 6.74
N LYS A 151 15.83 3.02 5.78
CA LYS A 151 17.09 3.75 5.49
C LYS A 151 16.85 5.19 4.99
N THR A 152 15.68 5.49 4.43
CA THR A 152 15.36 6.86 3.98
C THR A 152 15.05 7.82 5.13
N GLY A 153 14.62 7.31 6.28
CA GLY A 153 14.22 8.11 7.44
C GLY A 153 12.91 8.87 7.27
N LEU A 154 12.16 8.64 6.19
CA LEU A 154 10.90 9.34 5.92
C LEU A 154 9.73 8.74 6.73
N PRO A 155 8.72 9.57 7.08
CA PRO A 155 7.48 9.08 7.68
C PRO A 155 6.84 7.99 6.83
N THR A 156 6.31 6.95 7.48
CA THR A 156 5.78 5.78 6.80
C THR A 156 4.36 5.45 7.28
N ILE A 157 3.44 5.34 6.35
CA ILE A 157 2.06 4.89 6.57
C ILE A 157 1.96 3.42 6.17
N ILE A 158 1.45 2.55 7.06
CA ILE A 158 1.23 1.12 6.78
C ILE A 158 -0.25 0.77 6.87
N SER A 159 -0.75 -0.13 6.02
CA SER A 159 -2.13 -0.64 6.05
C SER A 159 -2.17 -2.11 6.48
N THR A 160 -3.25 -2.50 7.21
CA THR A 160 -3.32 -3.78 7.95
C THR A 160 -4.28 -4.81 7.36
N GLY A 161 -4.71 -4.65 6.12
CA GLY A 161 -5.81 -5.42 5.52
C GLY A 161 -5.58 -6.91 5.30
N MET A 162 -4.33 -7.40 5.37
CA MET A 162 -3.97 -8.81 5.14
C MET A 162 -2.97 -9.31 6.18
N THR A 163 -3.12 -8.87 7.43
CA THR A 163 -2.14 -9.17 8.49
C THR A 163 -2.80 -9.60 9.79
N SER A 164 -2.08 -10.35 10.62
CA SER A 164 -2.43 -10.61 12.01
C SER A 164 -1.90 -9.50 12.92
N VAL A 165 -2.33 -9.50 14.19
CA VAL A 165 -1.82 -8.54 15.18
C VAL A 165 -0.33 -8.76 15.45
N GLU A 166 0.11 -10.01 15.54
CA GLU A 166 1.51 -10.38 15.78
C GLU A 166 2.42 -9.97 14.62
N GLU A 167 1.93 -10.11 13.40
CA GLU A 167 2.63 -9.66 12.21
C GLU A 167 2.74 -8.12 12.19
N LEU A 168 1.64 -7.43 12.51
CA LEU A 168 1.63 -5.97 12.63
C LEU A 168 2.60 -5.49 13.70
N ASP A 169 2.63 -6.14 14.88
CA ASP A 169 3.56 -5.83 15.96
C ASP A 169 5.01 -5.88 15.49
N ARG A 170 5.39 -6.92 14.75
CA ARG A 170 6.76 -7.06 14.20
C ARG A 170 7.11 -5.87 13.30
N THR A 171 6.21 -5.52 12.39
CA THR A 171 6.46 -4.41 11.45
C THR A 171 6.52 -3.06 12.16
N VAL A 172 5.59 -2.79 13.09
CA VAL A 172 5.60 -1.55 13.88
C VAL A 172 6.87 -1.46 14.73
N SER A 173 7.28 -2.55 15.41
CA SER A 173 8.51 -2.58 16.19
C SER A 173 9.74 -2.35 15.29
N TYR A 174 9.81 -3.00 14.13
CA TYR A 174 10.91 -2.80 13.18
C TYR A 174 11.04 -1.33 12.76
N LEU A 175 9.94 -0.66 12.43
CA LEU A 175 9.94 0.75 12.05
C LEU A 175 10.34 1.65 13.23
N GLN A 176 9.86 1.36 14.44
CA GLN A 176 10.19 2.10 15.65
C GLN A 176 11.67 1.96 16.02
N ASP A 177 12.24 0.76 15.96
CA ASP A 177 13.67 0.50 16.22
C ASP A 177 14.55 1.29 15.25
N ASN A 178 14.08 1.49 14.02
CA ASN A 178 14.73 2.33 13.02
C ASN A 178 14.34 3.82 13.12
N LYS A 179 13.61 4.25 14.17
CA LYS A 179 13.19 5.64 14.45
C LYS A 179 12.33 6.25 13.36
N ILE A 180 11.55 5.45 12.66
CA ILE A 180 10.62 5.90 11.63
C ILE A 180 9.32 6.37 12.28
N SER A 181 8.92 7.62 11.98
CA SER A 181 7.57 8.10 12.33
C SER A 181 6.54 7.28 11.56
N THR A 182 5.66 6.58 12.27
CA THR A 182 4.78 5.56 11.69
C THR A 182 3.32 5.91 11.89
N ALA A 183 2.50 5.72 10.84
CA ALA A 183 1.06 5.68 10.93
C ALA A 183 0.54 4.27 10.59
N VAL A 184 -0.48 3.82 11.32
CA VAL A 184 -1.13 2.51 11.14
C VAL A 184 -2.57 2.75 10.69
N LEU A 185 -2.90 2.37 9.45
CA LEU A 185 -4.27 2.41 8.94
C LEU A 185 -4.92 1.05 9.12
N TYR A 186 -5.98 1.01 9.95
CA TYR A 186 -6.88 -0.13 9.91
C TYR A 186 -7.50 -0.25 8.53
N CYS A 187 -7.58 -1.47 8.00
CA CYS A 187 -8.05 -1.73 6.66
C CYS A 187 -8.76 -3.08 6.61
N VAL A 188 -9.89 -3.13 5.89
CA VAL A 188 -10.61 -4.36 5.55
C VAL A 188 -10.42 -4.62 4.06
N SER A 189 -9.67 -5.68 3.71
CA SER A 189 -9.36 -6.01 2.31
C SER A 189 -10.47 -6.84 1.67
N GLN A 190 -11.64 -6.21 1.49
CA GLN A 190 -12.78 -6.72 0.72
C GLN A 190 -13.28 -5.59 -0.17
N TYR A 191 -13.68 -5.91 -1.42
CA TYR A 191 -13.97 -4.90 -2.45
C TYR A 191 -15.31 -5.16 -3.16
N PRO A 192 -16.43 -4.50 -2.77
CA PRO A 192 -16.60 -3.67 -1.58
C PRO A 192 -16.71 -4.50 -0.30
N ALA A 193 -16.35 -3.91 0.84
CA ALA A 193 -16.53 -4.54 2.13
C ALA A 193 -17.99 -4.38 2.61
N PRO A 194 -18.70 -5.46 3.01
CA PRO A 194 -20.02 -5.36 3.61
C PRO A 194 -19.96 -4.76 5.01
N LYS A 195 -21.06 -4.20 5.51
CA LYS A 195 -21.12 -3.52 6.82
C LYS A 195 -20.60 -4.39 7.98
N GLU A 196 -20.91 -5.66 7.94
CA GLU A 196 -20.56 -6.65 8.97
C GLU A 196 -19.06 -7.00 9.00
N ALA A 197 -18.34 -6.69 7.91
CA ALA A 197 -16.90 -6.89 7.84
C ALA A 197 -16.12 -5.81 8.59
N PHE A 198 -16.71 -4.62 8.78
CA PHE A 198 -16.07 -3.55 9.52
C PHE A 198 -16.11 -3.84 11.02
N ASN A 199 -14.96 -3.70 11.66
CA ASN A 199 -14.77 -3.83 13.09
C ASN A 199 -14.03 -2.58 13.57
N LEU A 200 -14.70 -1.42 13.43
CA LEU A 200 -14.06 -0.12 13.62
C LEU A 200 -13.62 0.15 15.06
N SER A 201 -14.12 -0.61 16.06
CA SER A 201 -13.56 -0.60 17.41
C SER A 201 -12.06 -0.94 17.43
N THR A 202 -11.54 -1.57 16.38
CA THR A 202 -10.11 -1.82 16.15
C THR A 202 -9.29 -0.52 16.11
N ILE A 203 -9.87 0.59 15.64
CA ILE A 203 -9.20 1.90 15.63
C ILE A 203 -8.85 2.32 17.06
N THR A 204 -9.82 2.24 17.99
CA THR A 204 -9.58 2.54 19.40
C THR A 204 -8.59 1.56 20.04
N ARG A 205 -8.65 0.27 19.66
CA ARG A 205 -7.70 -0.75 20.12
C ARG A 205 -6.28 -0.44 19.65
N PHE A 206 -6.11 -0.01 18.40
CA PHE A 206 -4.81 0.38 17.84
C PHE A 206 -4.25 1.63 18.51
N LYS A 207 -5.06 2.62 18.85
CA LYS A 207 -4.62 3.79 19.63
C LYS A 207 -3.98 3.39 20.95
N ASN A 208 -4.57 2.43 21.64
CA ASN A 208 -4.05 1.93 22.92
C ASN A 208 -2.81 1.04 22.73
N ARG A 209 -2.76 0.25 21.65
CA ARG A 209 -1.66 -0.69 21.40
C ARG A 209 -0.40 0.01 20.84
N TYR A 210 -0.59 1.01 20.00
CA TYR A 210 0.49 1.75 19.31
C TYR A 210 0.46 3.24 19.66
N PRO A 211 0.69 3.61 20.94
CA PRO A 211 0.53 5.00 21.40
C PRO A 211 1.51 6.00 20.75
N HIS A 212 2.54 5.51 20.08
CA HIS A 212 3.51 6.34 19.37
C HIS A 212 3.24 6.43 17.85
N ALA A 213 2.21 5.76 17.36
CA ALA A 213 1.81 5.79 15.96
C ALA A 213 0.55 6.64 15.76
N THR A 214 0.49 7.34 14.61
CA THR A 214 -0.77 7.94 14.16
C THR A 214 -1.72 6.83 13.70
N ILE A 215 -2.95 6.81 14.18
CA ILE A 215 -3.94 5.81 13.76
C ILE A 215 -4.87 6.40 12.71
N GLY A 216 -5.15 5.63 11.67
CA GLY A 216 -6.03 6.01 10.58
C GLY A 216 -6.86 4.83 10.07
N PHE A 217 -7.51 5.06 8.94
CA PHE A 217 -8.37 4.07 8.29
C PHE A 217 -8.21 4.13 6.76
N SER A 218 -8.03 2.98 6.14
CA SER A 218 -8.04 2.79 4.68
C SER A 218 -9.35 2.11 4.30
N ASP A 219 -10.21 2.84 3.61
CA ASP A 219 -11.63 2.55 3.44
C ASP A 219 -11.97 2.00 2.05
N HIS A 220 -12.52 0.80 2.02
CA HIS A 220 -13.04 0.12 0.82
C HIS A 220 -14.57 -0.02 0.82
N SER A 221 -15.28 0.74 1.66
CA SER A 221 -16.75 0.77 1.69
C SER A 221 -17.33 1.60 0.55
N HIS A 222 -18.61 1.41 0.27
CA HIS A 222 -19.38 2.37 -0.51
C HIS A 222 -19.76 3.59 0.33
N GLY A 223 -19.78 4.77 -0.30
CA GLY A 223 -20.16 6.02 0.36
C GLY A 223 -19.13 6.50 1.40
N ASN A 224 -19.53 7.45 2.23
CA ASN A 224 -18.67 8.16 3.17
C ASN A 224 -18.89 7.81 4.64
N GLU A 225 -19.98 7.09 4.99
CA GLU A 225 -20.42 6.86 6.36
C GLU A 225 -19.35 6.15 7.22
N VAL A 226 -18.71 5.11 6.66
CA VAL A 226 -17.68 4.32 7.38
C VAL A 226 -16.45 5.17 7.68
N ALA A 227 -16.03 6.02 6.74
CA ALA A 227 -14.93 6.96 6.95
C ALA A 227 -15.25 7.96 8.08
N LEU A 228 -16.48 8.50 8.12
CA LEU A 228 -16.93 9.40 9.17
C LEU A 228 -16.93 8.72 10.55
N VAL A 229 -17.41 7.48 10.63
CA VAL A 229 -17.35 6.69 11.87
C VAL A 229 -15.90 6.44 12.28
N ALA A 230 -15.01 6.15 11.36
CA ALA A 230 -13.59 5.96 11.66
C ALA A 230 -12.97 7.23 12.28
N VAL A 231 -13.28 8.40 11.75
CA VAL A 231 -12.86 9.71 12.31
C VAL A 231 -13.44 9.90 13.72
N LYS A 232 -14.73 9.62 13.92
CA LYS A 232 -15.38 9.68 15.24
C LYS A 232 -14.68 8.79 16.28
N LEU A 233 -14.17 7.63 15.86
CA LEU A 233 -13.44 6.69 16.73
C LEU A 233 -11.95 7.06 16.90
N GLY A 234 -11.51 8.14 16.29
CA GLY A 234 -10.18 8.73 16.49
C GLY A 234 -9.18 8.47 15.36
N ALA A 235 -9.61 8.06 14.17
CA ALA A 235 -8.75 8.04 13.00
C ALA A 235 -8.33 9.47 12.64
N ARG A 236 -7.04 9.67 12.38
CA ARG A 236 -6.44 10.97 12.00
C ARG A 236 -5.98 11.00 10.54
N ILE A 237 -5.99 9.85 9.89
CA ILE A 237 -5.73 9.69 8.46
C ILE A 237 -6.88 8.89 7.87
N ILE A 238 -7.49 9.40 6.79
CA ILE A 238 -8.47 8.67 5.99
C ILE A 238 -7.91 8.50 4.59
N GLU A 239 -7.83 7.26 4.12
CA GLU A 239 -7.49 6.92 2.75
C GLU A 239 -8.71 6.32 2.07
N LYS A 240 -9.13 6.87 0.94
CA LYS A 240 -10.33 6.46 0.22
C LYS A 240 -10.05 6.43 -1.27
N HIS A 241 -10.47 5.34 -1.96
CA HIS A 241 -10.37 5.24 -3.40
C HIS A 241 -11.14 6.36 -4.09
N PHE A 242 -10.52 6.92 -5.14
CA PHE A 242 -11.03 8.05 -5.90
C PHE A 242 -11.06 7.75 -7.39
N SER A 243 -12.17 8.03 -8.05
CA SER A 243 -12.35 7.85 -9.49
C SER A 243 -13.31 8.89 -10.03
N ARG A 244 -13.17 9.24 -11.29
CA ARG A 244 -14.15 10.11 -11.95
C ARG A 244 -15.47 9.40 -12.29
N ASP A 245 -15.44 8.05 -12.43
CA ASP A 245 -16.62 7.25 -12.76
C ASP A 245 -16.38 5.79 -12.30
N ARG A 246 -17.41 5.16 -11.70
CA ARG A 246 -17.37 3.78 -11.21
C ARG A 246 -17.50 2.73 -12.29
N GLU A 247 -18.06 3.10 -13.45
CA GLU A 247 -18.31 2.18 -14.56
C GLU A 247 -17.08 1.95 -15.45
N LEU A 248 -15.98 2.68 -15.19
CA LEU A 248 -14.73 2.50 -15.91
C LEU A 248 -14.10 1.13 -15.65
N TRP A 249 -13.26 0.69 -16.59
CA TRP A 249 -12.60 -0.60 -16.49
C TRP A 249 -11.48 -0.59 -15.43
N GLY A 250 -11.56 -1.50 -14.50
CA GLY A 250 -10.59 -1.69 -13.41
C GLY A 250 -11.26 -2.14 -12.12
N SER A 251 -10.52 -2.78 -11.24
CA SER A 251 -11.04 -3.32 -9.97
C SER A 251 -11.45 -2.22 -8.99
N ASP A 252 -10.71 -1.11 -8.98
CA ASP A 252 -10.75 -0.13 -7.91
C ASP A 252 -11.81 0.96 -8.15
N HIS A 253 -12.23 1.16 -9.41
CA HIS A 253 -13.27 2.14 -9.74
C HIS A 253 -14.58 1.88 -8.98
N LYS A 254 -15.00 0.62 -8.88
CA LYS A 254 -16.29 0.22 -8.26
C LYS A 254 -16.39 0.59 -6.77
N THR A 255 -15.27 0.65 -6.06
CA THR A 255 -15.22 1.00 -4.63
C THR A 255 -14.84 2.45 -4.39
N SER A 256 -14.56 3.21 -5.46
CA SER A 256 -14.15 4.60 -5.38
C SER A 256 -15.30 5.54 -5.09
N LEU A 257 -15.01 6.64 -4.40
CA LEU A 257 -15.88 7.82 -4.43
C LEU A 257 -15.62 8.61 -5.72
N ILE A 258 -16.69 9.14 -6.29
CA ILE A 258 -16.62 10.14 -7.34
C ILE A 258 -16.42 11.54 -6.73
N PRO A 259 -16.02 12.56 -7.51
CA PRO A 259 -15.62 13.87 -6.97
C PRO A 259 -16.63 14.50 -6.02
N GLU A 260 -17.93 14.45 -6.36
CA GLU A 260 -19.00 15.06 -5.55
C GLU A 260 -19.14 14.36 -4.19
N GLU A 261 -19.05 13.04 -4.16
CA GLU A 261 -19.15 12.24 -2.92
C GLU A 261 -17.91 12.43 -2.06
N PHE A 262 -16.73 12.50 -2.68
CA PHE A 262 -15.49 12.75 -1.98
C PHE A 262 -15.48 14.15 -1.35
N ALA A 263 -15.92 15.17 -2.10
CA ALA A 263 -16.06 16.54 -1.60
C ALA A 263 -17.04 16.61 -0.42
N ASP A 264 -18.15 15.88 -0.47
CA ASP A 264 -19.11 15.80 0.65
C ASP A 264 -18.47 15.14 1.88
N MET A 265 -17.74 14.03 1.72
CA MET A 265 -16.97 13.39 2.82
C MET A 265 -16.00 14.39 3.46
N VAL A 266 -15.22 15.11 2.65
CA VAL A 266 -14.27 16.12 3.13
C VAL A 266 -15.00 17.23 3.90
N ARG A 267 -16.08 17.76 3.34
CA ARG A 267 -16.91 18.79 3.98
C ARG A 267 -17.41 18.33 5.34
N LEU A 268 -18.01 17.14 5.42
CA LEU A 268 -18.54 16.57 6.67
C LEU A 268 -17.44 16.39 7.73
N ILE A 269 -16.26 15.94 7.33
CA ILE A 269 -15.11 15.79 8.23
C ILE A 269 -14.64 17.16 8.72
N ARG A 270 -14.46 18.15 7.83
CA ARG A 270 -13.98 19.49 8.19
C ARG A 270 -14.97 20.28 9.05
N ALA A 271 -16.27 20.07 8.83
CA ALA A 271 -17.34 20.68 9.63
C ALA A 271 -17.53 20.04 11.00
N GLY A 272 -16.91 18.87 11.26
CA GLY A 272 -17.09 18.13 12.51
C GLY A 272 -18.40 17.33 12.56
N GLU A 273 -19.15 17.24 11.47
CA GLU A 273 -20.45 16.55 11.39
C GLU A 273 -20.32 15.02 11.58
N TYR A 274 -19.10 14.46 11.49
CA TYR A 274 -18.82 13.06 11.86
C TYR A 274 -19.17 12.73 13.31
N GLN A 275 -19.30 13.72 14.19
CA GLN A 275 -19.70 13.51 15.59
C GLN A 275 -21.14 13.00 15.72
N ASP A 276 -22.02 13.35 14.75
CA ASP A 276 -23.45 13.02 14.80
C ASP A 276 -23.77 11.66 14.16
N VAL A 277 -22.79 11.02 13.51
CA VAL A 277 -22.98 9.72 12.83
C VAL A 277 -23.14 8.58 13.86
N ASP A 278 -24.08 7.66 13.62
CA ASP A 278 -24.22 6.47 14.46
C ASP A 278 -23.11 5.45 14.18
N ALA A 279 -22.21 5.26 15.13
CA ALA A 279 -21.13 4.29 15.01
C ALA A 279 -21.55 2.84 15.30
N THR A 280 -22.70 2.63 15.94
CA THR A 280 -23.13 1.32 16.45
C THR A 280 -23.08 0.19 15.42
N PRO A 281 -23.55 0.39 14.17
CA PRO A 281 -23.55 -0.67 13.15
C PRO A 281 -22.16 -1.15 12.71
N TYR A 282 -21.11 -0.37 13.00
CA TYR A 282 -19.74 -0.58 12.49
C TYR A 282 -18.72 -0.94 13.58
N LEU A 283 -19.12 -0.92 14.86
CA LEU A 283 -18.19 -1.16 15.97
C LEU A 283 -17.62 -2.57 15.94
N GLY A 284 -18.43 -3.57 15.60
CA GLY A 284 -18.02 -4.97 15.62
C GLY A 284 -17.70 -5.48 17.03
N ASP A 285 -16.91 -6.57 17.11
CA ASP A 285 -16.46 -7.16 18.38
C ASP A 285 -15.03 -6.69 18.72
N THR A 286 -14.86 -6.11 19.90
CA THR A 286 -13.56 -5.63 20.40
C THR A 286 -12.54 -6.74 20.64
N LYS A 287 -12.98 -8.01 20.72
CA LYS A 287 -12.13 -9.19 20.91
C LYS A 287 -11.76 -9.87 19.59
N ARG A 288 -12.38 -9.46 18.48
CA ARG A 288 -12.15 -10.06 17.17
C ARG A 288 -10.72 -9.83 16.71
N GLU A 289 -10.08 -10.89 16.20
CA GLU A 289 -8.79 -10.79 15.54
C GLU A 289 -8.90 -9.99 14.23
N LEU A 290 -7.76 -9.51 13.73
CA LEU A 290 -7.73 -8.86 12.42
C LEU A 290 -8.14 -9.87 11.34
N GLU A 291 -9.23 -9.58 10.63
CA GLU A 291 -9.74 -10.45 9.56
C GLU A 291 -8.73 -10.68 8.44
N GLY A 292 -7.82 -9.73 8.25
CA GLY A 292 -6.76 -9.81 7.27
C GLY A 292 -5.85 -11.04 7.40
N ALA A 293 -5.72 -11.62 8.61
CA ALA A 293 -4.93 -12.83 8.84
C ALA A 293 -5.47 -14.06 8.08
N THR A 294 -6.78 -14.12 7.86
CA THR A 294 -7.48 -15.20 7.14
C THR A 294 -7.90 -14.80 5.73
N SER A 295 -7.47 -13.64 5.24
CA SER A 295 -7.84 -13.14 3.92
C SER A 295 -7.47 -14.13 2.80
N GLU A 296 -8.44 -14.43 1.94
CA GLU A 296 -8.25 -15.23 0.73
C GLU A 296 -7.24 -14.63 -0.26
N PHE A 297 -6.92 -13.34 -0.10
CA PHE A 297 -5.95 -12.63 -0.94
C PHE A 297 -4.50 -12.90 -0.54
N ARG A 298 -4.22 -13.35 0.68
CA ARG A 298 -2.85 -13.61 1.16
C ARG A 298 -2.01 -14.50 0.23
N PRO A 299 -2.52 -15.64 -0.30
CA PRO A 299 -1.76 -16.49 -1.20
C PRO A 299 -1.30 -15.78 -2.47
N TYR A 300 -2.05 -14.77 -2.92
CA TYR A 300 -1.80 -14.01 -4.15
C TYR A 300 -0.91 -12.78 -3.93
N PHE A 301 -1.06 -12.10 -2.79
CA PHE A 301 -0.41 -10.82 -2.53
C PHE A 301 0.77 -10.88 -1.57
N ASN A 302 0.82 -11.86 -0.67
CA ASN A 302 2.02 -12.07 0.13
C ASN A 302 3.17 -12.56 -0.74
N LYS A 303 4.39 -12.36 -0.26
CA LYS A 303 5.63 -12.59 -1.00
C LYS A 303 6.47 -13.70 -0.40
N THR A 304 7.30 -14.32 -1.23
CA THR A 304 8.35 -15.27 -0.86
C THR A 304 9.71 -14.69 -1.22
N LEU A 305 10.78 -15.15 -0.56
CA LEU A 305 12.15 -14.72 -0.84
C LEU A 305 12.75 -15.56 -1.96
N VAL A 306 13.29 -14.88 -2.98
CA VAL A 306 13.91 -15.50 -4.15
C VAL A 306 15.24 -14.81 -4.48
N ALA A 307 16.12 -15.50 -5.21
CA ALA A 307 17.37 -14.92 -5.72
C ALA A 307 17.06 -13.80 -6.74
N GLY A 308 17.60 -12.60 -6.51
CA GLY A 308 17.42 -11.44 -7.38
C GLY A 308 18.23 -11.51 -8.68
N HIS A 309 19.27 -12.34 -8.71
CA HIS A 309 20.13 -12.62 -9.86
C HIS A 309 20.77 -14.01 -9.69
N ASP A 310 21.58 -14.43 -10.68
CA ASP A 310 22.29 -15.71 -10.59
C ASP A 310 23.35 -15.65 -9.47
N LEU A 311 23.27 -16.59 -8.53
CA LEU A 311 24.15 -16.68 -7.37
C LEU A 311 25.00 -17.97 -7.46
N PRO A 312 26.33 -17.88 -7.44
CA PRO A 312 27.17 -19.07 -7.51
C PRO A 312 27.21 -19.84 -6.19
N LYS A 313 27.51 -21.14 -6.26
CA LYS A 313 27.80 -21.94 -5.07
C LYS A 313 28.91 -21.27 -4.25
N GLY A 314 28.69 -21.16 -2.94
CA GLY A 314 29.64 -20.56 -2.01
C GLY A 314 29.49 -19.06 -1.82
N HIS A 315 28.55 -18.41 -2.55
CA HIS A 315 28.19 -17.01 -2.34
C HIS A 315 27.66 -16.78 -0.93
N VAL A 316 28.04 -15.66 -0.31
CA VAL A 316 27.49 -15.20 0.97
C VAL A 316 26.35 -14.26 0.67
N ILE A 317 25.15 -14.61 1.11
CA ILE A 317 23.92 -13.90 0.79
C ILE A 317 23.91 -12.54 1.50
N THR A 318 23.58 -11.50 0.76
CA THR A 318 23.35 -10.12 1.24
C THR A 318 21.91 -9.68 0.96
N MET A 319 21.47 -8.56 1.51
CA MET A 319 20.15 -7.99 1.24
C MET A 319 19.95 -7.69 -0.27
N ASP A 320 21.01 -7.32 -1.00
CA ASP A 320 20.94 -6.98 -2.42
C ASP A 320 20.73 -8.21 -3.32
N ASP A 321 21.05 -9.41 -2.82
CA ASP A 321 20.84 -10.66 -3.53
C ASP A 321 19.39 -11.16 -3.45
N ILE A 322 18.56 -10.54 -2.60
CA ILE A 322 17.23 -11.05 -2.25
C ILE A 322 16.16 -10.15 -2.89
N TYR A 323 15.23 -10.79 -3.62
CA TYR A 323 13.95 -10.19 -3.98
C TYR A 323 12.83 -10.81 -3.14
N ALA A 324 11.87 -9.99 -2.74
CA ALA A 324 10.60 -10.46 -2.16
C ALA A 324 9.54 -10.37 -3.25
N MET A 325 9.08 -11.52 -3.75
CA MET A 325 8.21 -11.57 -4.92
C MET A 325 6.90 -12.32 -4.63
N ARG A 326 5.83 -11.82 -5.22
CA ARG A 326 4.52 -12.48 -5.21
C ARG A 326 4.31 -13.35 -6.46
N PRO A 327 3.45 -14.37 -6.43
CA PRO A 327 2.59 -14.71 -5.31
C PRO A 327 3.26 -15.70 -4.34
N ARG A 328 2.91 -15.63 -3.06
CA ARG A 328 3.38 -16.58 -2.05
C ARG A 328 3.00 -18.03 -2.37
N MET A 329 1.85 -18.23 -3.00
CA MET A 329 1.38 -19.55 -3.42
C MET A 329 2.24 -20.21 -4.52
N ALA A 330 3.14 -19.48 -5.19
CA ALA A 330 4.08 -20.09 -6.14
C ALA A 330 5.15 -20.96 -5.46
N GLY A 331 5.24 -20.93 -4.13
CA GLY A 331 6.14 -21.74 -3.33
C GLY A 331 7.28 -20.92 -2.73
N GLY A 332 8.21 -21.62 -2.08
CA GLY A 332 9.33 -21.07 -1.33
C GLY A 332 9.21 -21.39 0.15
N GLU A 333 10.33 -21.62 0.84
CA GLU A 333 10.33 -21.93 2.27
C GLU A 333 10.28 -20.67 3.12
N PHE A 334 10.87 -19.56 2.63
CA PHE A 334 11.02 -18.33 3.39
C PHE A 334 9.97 -17.30 3.01
N ASP A 335 9.23 -16.83 4.00
CA ASP A 335 8.35 -15.67 3.88
C ASP A 335 9.17 -14.38 3.80
N SER A 336 8.59 -13.32 3.22
CA SER A 336 9.29 -12.05 2.96
C SER A 336 9.84 -11.34 4.21
N HIS A 337 9.40 -11.72 5.42
CA HIS A 337 9.96 -11.18 6.67
C HIS A 337 11.20 -11.92 7.18
N GLN A 338 11.56 -13.07 6.60
CA GLN A 338 12.63 -13.95 7.09
C GLN A 338 14.00 -13.67 6.45
N THR A 339 14.27 -12.44 6.08
CA THR A 339 15.54 -12.03 5.47
C THR A 339 16.74 -12.32 6.35
N ASP A 340 16.59 -12.19 7.68
CA ASP A 340 17.66 -12.44 8.65
C ASP A 340 18.11 -13.91 8.70
N GLU A 341 17.23 -14.82 8.29
CA GLU A 341 17.56 -16.25 8.19
C GLU A 341 18.48 -16.56 6.99
N LEU A 342 18.52 -15.66 6.00
CA LEU A 342 19.30 -15.79 4.77
C LEU A 342 20.59 -14.97 4.79
N ILE A 343 20.54 -13.74 5.28
CA ILE A 343 21.68 -12.80 5.24
C ILE A 343 22.87 -13.36 6.01
N GLY A 344 24.05 -13.31 5.39
CA GLY A 344 25.28 -13.84 5.93
C GLY A 344 25.45 -15.36 5.78
N LYS A 345 24.43 -16.09 5.35
CA LYS A 345 24.54 -17.52 5.07
C LYS A 345 25.28 -17.77 3.75
N LYS A 346 25.95 -18.91 3.66
CA LYS A 346 26.72 -19.31 2.48
C LYS A 346 25.94 -20.36 1.68
N LEU A 347 25.83 -20.15 0.36
CA LEU A 347 25.14 -21.11 -0.51
C LEU A 347 25.90 -22.45 -0.62
N SER A 348 25.18 -23.56 -0.46
CA SER A 348 25.66 -24.92 -0.70
C SER A 348 25.62 -25.32 -2.18
N SER A 349 24.75 -24.69 -2.96
CA SER A 349 24.54 -24.87 -4.42
C SER A 349 24.35 -23.51 -5.10
N ALA A 350 24.50 -23.46 -6.42
CA ALA A 350 24.17 -22.26 -7.20
C ALA A 350 22.64 -22.08 -7.29
N LEU A 351 22.17 -20.83 -7.35
CA LEU A 351 20.78 -20.45 -7.62
C LEU A 351 20.73 -19.60 -8.88
N LYS A 352 19.67 -19.77 -9.66
CA LYS A 352 19.33 -18.87 -10.75
C LYS A 352 18.45 -17.73 -10.28
N LYS A 353 18.43 -16.65 -11.03
CA LYS A 353 17.47 -15.56 -10.80
C LYS A 353 16.05 -16.13 -10.70
N TYR A 354 15.34 -15.71 -9.66
CA TYR A 354 13.98 -16.15 -9.27
C TYR A 354 13.87 -17.53 -8.65
N ASP A 355 14.95 -18.29 -8.49
CA ASP A 355 14.91 -19.50 -7.67
C ASP A 355 14.56 -19.13 -6.22
N ALA A 356 13.59 -19.82 -5.63
CA ALA A 356 13.24 -19.61 -4.23
C ALA A 356 14.37 -20.11 -3.32
N PHE A 357 14.68 -19.33 -2.28
CA PHE A 357 15.57 -19.80 -1.24
C PHE A 357 14.92 -20.96 -0.47
N ALA A 358 15.74 -21.96 -0.13
CA ALA A 358 15.36 -23.11 0.67
C ALA A 358 16.48 -23.47 1.67
N THR A 359 16.13 -24.08 2.79
CA THR A 359 17.09 -24.51 3.82
C THR A 359 18.17 -25.45 3.26
N THR A 360 17.82 -26.28 2.27
CA THR A 360 18.77 -27.16 1.56
C THR A 360 19.83 -26.40 0.75
N HIS A 361 19.58 -25.14 0.40
CA HIS A 361 20.52 -24.27 -0.30
C HIS A 361 21.54 -23.62 0.62
N LEU A 362 21.33 -23.68 1.96
CA LEU A 362 22.18 -23.02 2.93
C LEU A 362 23.21 -23.99 3.51
N ARG A 363 24.43 -23.51 3.77
CA ARG A 363 25.41 -24.23 4.59
C ARG A 363 25.15 -23.91 6.06
N GLN A 364 25.19 -24.93 6.87
CA GLN A 364 25.22 -24.80 8.34
C GLN A 364 26.47 -24.07 8.81
#